data_3a0b5945b4dc53c6f93565a66a6a4e4d
#
_entry.id   3a0b5945b4dc53c6f93565a66a6a4e4d
#
_cell.length_a   1.000
_cell.length_b   1.000
_cell.length_c   1.000
_cell.angle_alpha   90.00
_cell.angle_beta   90.00
_cell.angle_gamma   90.00
#
_symmetry.space_group_name_H-M   'P 1'
#
loop_
_entity.id
_entity.type
_entity.pdbx_description
1 polymer ?
#
loop_
_entity_poly.entity_id
_entity_poly.type
_entity_poly.pdbx_seq_one_letter_code
_entity_poly.pdbx_strand_id
1 'polypeptide(L)'
;MVYKIFTDTNVHLDFLLQRGTEWKEAEAIFELAGNKEIEVFSSASSLLNLVYIMGTYKIPKKEIKNYGTAILSYTTLINPDNDVFKKALSSAFDDIEDAVQYFTALQAEDIDYFITSNIKDFKKASSSLPVFTPKQFMEQYNK
;
A
#
# COMPACT_ATOMS: atom_id res chain seq x y z
N MET A 1 13.24 -9.69 14.41
CA MET A 1 13.24 -8.90 13.19
C MET A 1 11.83 -8.51 12.82
N VAL A 2 11.60 -7.24 12.53
CA VAL A 2 10.30 -6.72 12.17
C VAL A 2 10.27 -6.45 10.67
N TYR A 3 9.32 -7.07 9.96
CA TYR A 3 9.14 -6.77 8.54
C TYR A 3 8.64 -5.34 8.35
N LYS A 4 9.18 -4.68 7.33
CA LYS A 4 8.73 -3.37 6.88
C LYS A 4 8.12 -3.54 5.49
N ILE A 5 6.85 -3.25 5.35
CA ILE A 5 6.13 -3.42 4.08
C ILE A 5 5.52 -2.10 3.62
N PHE A 6 5.40 -1.96 2.32
CA PHE A 6 4.72 -0.82 1.70
C PHE A 6 3.43 -1.32 1.07
N THR A 7 2.31 -0.67 1.38
CA THR A 7 1.00 -1.10 0.89
C THR A 7 0.44 -0.13 -0.13
N ASP A 8 -0.03 -0.68 -1.25
CA ASP A 8 -0.74 0.03 -2.30
C ASP A 8 -2.14 0.47 -1.81
N THR A 9 -2.68 1.50 -2.43
CA THR A 9 -4.00 2.09 -2.12
C THR A 9 -5.10 1.02 -2.05
N ASN A 10 -5.13 0.10 -3.00
CA ASN A 10 -6.18 -0.91 -3.08
C ASN A 10 -6.19 -1.88 -1.90
N VAL A 11 -5.05 -2.11 -1.27
CA VAL A 11 -4.98 -2.98 -0.08
C VAL A 11 -5.77 -2.36 1.07
N HIS A 12 -5.65 -1.04 1.26
CA HIS A 12 -6.42 -0.33 2.28
C HIS A 12 -7.92 -0.32 1.97
N LEU A 13 -8.29 -0.10 0.70
CA LEU A 13 -9.69 -0.12 0.28
C LEU A 13 -10.30 -1.50 0.49
N ASP A 14 -9.59 -2.56 0.12
CA ASP A 14 -10.07 -3.92 0.29
C ASP A 14 -10.36 -4.24 1.75
N PHE A 15 -9.46 -3.81 2.64
CA PHE A 15 -9.65 -3.98 4.08
C PHE A 15 -10.85 -3.17 4.57
N LEU A 16 -10.88 -1.87 4.29
CA LEU A 16 -11.89 -0.98 4.85
C LEU A 16 -13.31 -1.29 4.34
N LEU A 17 -13.43 -1.69 3.09
CA LEU A 17 -14.71 -1.94 2.44
C LEU A 17 -15.02 -3.43 2.33
N GLN A 18 -14.17 -4.29 2.86
CA GLN A 18 -14.32 -5.76 2.82
C GLN A 18 -14.62 -6.26 1.41
N ARG A 19 -13.80 -5.81 0.45
CA ARG A 19 -14.00 -6.16 -0.96
C ARG A 19 -12.81 -6.99 -1.48
N GLY A 20 -13.06 -7.68 -2.61
CA GLY A 20 -12.03 -8.51 -3.23
C GLY A 20 -11.89 -9.87 -2.56
N THR A 21 -10.97 -10.68 -3.07
CA THR A 21 -10.81 -12.07 -2.60
C THR A 21 -9.84 -12.21 -1.43
N GLU A 22 -9.03 -11.17 -1.16
CA GLU A 22 -7.98 -11.23 -0.13
C GLU A 22 -8.15 -10.15 0.96
N TRP A 23 -9.37 -9.65 1.16
CA TRP A 23 -9.58 -8.59 2.16
C TRP A 23 -9.30 -9.08 3.59
N LYS A 24 -9.50 -10.38 3.84
CA LYS A 24 -9.22 -10.96 5.16
C LYS A 24 -7.72 -11.00 5.44
N GLU A 25 -6.93 -11.29 4.43
CA GLU A 25 -5.47 -11.25 4.55
C GLU A 25 -4.98 -9.81 4.73
N ALA A 26 -5.59 -8.84 4.04
CA ALA A 26 -5.31 -7.43 4.26
C ALA A 26 -5.63 -7.02 5.71
N GLU A 27 -6.77 -7.46 6.24
CA GLU A 27 -7.14 -7.24 7.64
C GLU A 27 -6.07 -7.80 8.58
N ALA A 28 -5.62 -9.03 8.32
CA ALA A 28 -4.59 -9.66 9.15
C ALA A 28 -3.29 -8.85 9.14
N ILE A 29 -2.90 -8.31 7.99
CA ILE A 29 -1.72 -7.45 7.87
C ILE A 29 -1.86 -6.22 8.77
N PHE A 30 -3.01 -5.55 8.72
CA PHE A 30 -3.20 -4.33 9.50
C PHE A 30 -3.38 -4.61 10.99
N GLU A 31 -3.87 -5.79 11.37
CA GLU A 31 -3.85 -6.22 12.77
C GLU A 31 -2.41 -6.41 13.28
N LEU A 32 -1.55 -7.03 12.47
CA LEU A 32 -0.14 -7.17 12.82
C LEU A 32 0.51 -5.79 12.99
N ALA A 33 0.17 -4.85 12.12
CA ALA A 33 0.70 -3.48 12.22
C ALA A 33 0.21 -2.78 13.49
N GLY A 34 -1.07 -2.93 13.81
CA GLY A 34 -1.65 -2.35 15.03
C GLY A 34 -1.02 -2.92 16.29
N ASN A 35 -0.61 -4.18 16.27
CA ASN A 35 0.09 -4.85 17.36
C ASN A 35 1.60 -4.63 17.35
N LYS A 36 2.10 -3.82 16.41
CA LYS A 36 3.52 -3.50 16.25
C LYS A 36 4.40 -4.71 15.93
N GLU A 37 3.81 -5.74 15.36
CA GLU A 37 4.55 -6.95 14.93
C GLU A 37 5.18 -6.75 13.55
N ILE A 38 4.64 -5.82 12.76
CA ILE A 38 5.22 -5.36 11.50
C ILE A 38 5.07 -3.85 11.41
N GLU A 39 5.82 -3.23 10.50
CA GLU A 39 5.66 -1.82 10.19
C GLU A 39 5.08 -1.67 8.78
N VAL A 40 4.03 -0.87 8.66
CA VAL A 40 3.37 -0.60 7.37
C VAL A 40 3.63 0.84 6.95
N PHE A 41 4.02 1.00 5.69
CA PHE A 41 4.27 2.29 5.07
C PHE A 41 3.35 2.46 3.85
N SER A 42 2.99 3.67 3.56
CA SER A 42 2.26 4.04 2.33
C SER A 42 2.68 5.44 1.88
N SER A 43 2.32 5.79 0.67
CA SER A 43 2.57 7.13 0.14
C SER A 43 1.47 8.10 0.59
N ALA A 44 1.84 9.33 0.87
CA ALA A 44 0.86 10.38 1.15
C ALA A 44 -0.11 10.58 -0.02
N SER A 45 0.38 10.45 -1.26
CA SER A 45 -0.48 10.52 -2.45
C SER A 45 -1.49 9.37 -2.49
N SER A 46 -1.11 8.20 -1.98
CA SER A 46 -2.01 7.05 -1.87
C SER A 46 -3.17 7.34 -0.94
N LEU A 47 -2.91 8.00 0.19
CA LEU A 47 -3.98 8.37 1.13
C LEU A 47 -4.95 9.38 0.51
N LEU A 48 -4.45 10.37 -0.22
CA LEU A 48 -5.31 11.32 -0.92
C LEU A 48 -6.17 10.63 -1.98
N ASN A 49 -5.58 9.70 -2.71
CA ASN A 49 -6.32 8.94 -3.72
C ASN A 49 -7.39 8.06 -3.07
N LEU A 50 -7.09 7.47 -1.92
CA LEU A 50 -8.04 6.70 -1.14
C LEU A 50 -9.26 7.55 -0.76
N VAL A 51 -9.03 8.76 -0.25
CA VAL A 51 -10.09 9.70 0.12
C VAL A 51 -10.95 10.03 -1.10
N TYR A 52 -10.32 10.30 -2.25
CA TYR A 52 -11.03 10.57 -3.49
C TYR A 52 -11.92 9.39 -3.91
N ILE A 53 -11.38 8.19 -3.90
CA ILE A 53 -12.13 6.98 -4.30
C ILE A 53 -13.32 6.75 -3.38
N MET A 54 -13.14 6.88 -2.07
CA MET A 54 -14.23 6.75 -1.12
C MET A 54 -15.35 7.78 -1.38
N GLY A 55 -14.96 8.99 -1.79
CA GLY A 55 -15.92 10.01 -2.21
C GLY A 55 -16.74 9.58 -3.42
N THR A 56 -16.11 8.89 -4.39
CA THR A 56 -16.83 8.39 -5.57
C THR A 56 -17.85 7.30 -5.20
N TYR A 57 -17.63 6.57 -4.11
CA TYR A 57 -18.56 5.57 -3.58
C TYR A 57 -19.65 6.22 -2.73
N LYS A 58 -19.69 7.54 -2.66
CA LYS A 58 -20.66 8.31 -1.87
C LYS A 58 -20.62 7.99 -0.38
N ILE A 59 -19.47 7.62 0.13
CA ILE A 59 -19.26 7.41 1.56
C ILE A 59 -19.34 8.78 2.25
N PRO A 60 -20.10 8.92 3.35
CA PRO A 60 -20.20 10.21 4.04
C PRO A 60 -18.85 10.73 4.51
N LYS A 61 -18.66 12.04 4.45
CA LYS A 61 -17.39 12.68 4.84
C LYS A 61 -16.94 12.30 6.24
N LYS A 62 -17.86 12.17 7.17
CA LYS A 62 -17.54 11.78 8.55
C LYS A 62 -16.90 10.39 8.59
N GLU A 63 -17.45 9.45 7.81
CA GLU A 63 -16.88 8.10 7.74
C GLU A 63 -15.52 8.10 7.05
N ILE A 64 -15.34 8.90 5.99
CA ILE A 64 -14.07 9.04 5.31
C ILE A 64 -12.99 9.53 6.28
N LYS A 65 -13.31 10.55 7.08
CA LYS A 65 -12.39 11.06 8.09
C LYS A 65 -12.02 9.99 9.12
N ASN A 66 -12.99 9.18 9.54
CA ASN A 66 -12.74 8.08 10.47
C ASN A 66 -11.83 7.03 9.84
N TYR A 67 -12.06 6.66 8.59
CA TYR A 67 -11.19 5.70 7.88
C TYR A 67 -9.77 6.24 7.74
N GLY A 68 -9.62 7.51 7.37
CA GLY A 68 -8.30 8.14 7.26
C GLY A 68 -7.55 8.14 8.59
N THR A 69 -8.25 8.46 9.66
CA THR A 69 -7.67 8.44 11.01
C THR A 69 -7.23 7.02 11.39
N ALA A 70 -8.05 6.03 11.08
CA ALA A 70 -7.72 4.62 11.34
C ALA A 70 -6.45 4.20 10.59
N ILE A 71 -6.35 4.55 9.31
CA ILE A 71 -5.17 4.24 8.49
C ILE A 71 -3.91 4.84 9.13
N LEU A 72 -3.97 6.09 9.55
CA LEU A 72 -2.82 6.76 10.17
C LEU A 72 -2.41 6.11 11.49
N SER A 73 -3.31 5.41 12.15
CA SER A 73 -2.99 4.75 13.43
C SER A 73 -2.07 3.54 13.27
N TYR A 74 -2.04 2.91 12.08
CA TYR A 74 -1.21 1.74 11.82
C TYR A 74 -0.28 1.88 10.61
N THR A 75 -0.21 3.06 10.01
CA THR A 75 0.59 3.28 8.79
C THR A 75 1.44 4.53 8.93
N THR A 76 2.69 4.44 8.50
CA THR A 76 3.58 5.61 8.38
C THR A 76 3.59 6.06 6.94
N LEU A 77 3.36 7.35 6.70
CA LEU A 77 3.36 7.90 5.35
C LEU A 77 4.76 8.33 4.92
N ILE A 78 5.11 8.00 3.68
CA ILE A 78 6.34 8.44 3.02
C ILE A 78 5.94 9.35 1.86
N ASN A 79 6.61 10.47 1.71
CA ASN A 79 6.31 11.41 0.64
C ASN A 79 7.18 11.12 -0.60
N PRO A 80 6.58 10.99 -1.78
CA PRO A 80 7.36 10.95 -3.02
C PRO A 80 8.00 12.31 -3.27
N ASP A 81 9.25 12.32 -3.72
CA ASP A 81 9.98 13.54 -4.06
C ASP A 81 10.16 13.65 -5.58
N ASN A 82 10.89 14.67 -6.02
CA ASN A 82 11.14 14.91 -7.44
C ASN A 82 11.81 13.72 -8.12
N ASP A 83 12.76 13.06 -7.45
CA ASP A 83 13.46 11.91 -8.04
C ASP A 83 12.53 10.73 -8.26
N VAL A 84 11.61 10.49 -7.32
CA VAL A 84 10.58 9.45 -7.47
C VAL A 84 9.73 9.73 -8.72
N PHE A 85 9.26 10.97 -8.89
CA PHE A 85 8.45 11.33 -10.06
C PHE A 85 9.24 11.20 -11.36
N LYS A 86 10.50 11.59 -11.38
CA LYS A 86 11.35 11.43 -12.56
C LYS A 86 11.47 9.96 -12.95
N LYS A 87 11.71 9.08 -11.98
CA LYS A 87 11.80 7.64 -12.21
C LYS A 87 10.47 7.07 -12.70
N ALA A 88 9.37 7.46 -12.06
CA ALA A 88 8.04 6.99 -12.45
C ALA A 88 7.71 7.37 -13.89
N LEU A 89 7.94 8.62 -14.26
CA LEU A 89 7.62 9.13 -15.59
C LEU A 89 8.48 8.51 -16.68
N SER A 90 9.69 8.05 -16.36
CA SER A 90 10.59 7.40 -17.32
C SER A 90 10.51 5.89 -17.27
N SER A 91 9.68 5.33 -16.39
CA SER A 91 9.58 3.89 -16.21
C SER A 91 8.72 3.21 -17.28
N ALA A 92 8.76 1.88 -17.28
CA ALA A 92 7.93 1.07 -18.16
C ALA A 92 6.55 0.76 -17.58
N PHE A 93 6.22 1.27 -16.39
CA PHE A 93 4.89 1.10 -15.79
C PHE A 93 3.83 1.76 -16.67
N ASP A 94 2.70 1.08 -16.83
CA ASP A 94 1.56 1.63 -17.58
C ASP A 94 0.81 2.70 -16.78
N ASP A 95 0.72 2.53 -15.46
CA ASP A 95 0.03 3.46 -14.56
C ASP A 95 1.05 4.26 -13.77
N ILE A 96 0.99 5.59 -13.91
CA ILE A 96 1.94 6.49 -13.27
C ILE A 96 1.78 6.47 -11.75
N GLU A 97 0.57 6.37 -11.25
CA GLU A 97 0.33 6.32 -9.80
C GLU A 97 0.97 5.07 -9.18
N ASP A 98 0.80 3.92 -9.83
CA ASP A 98 1.44 2.67 -9.38
C ASP A 98 2.96 2.83 -9.38
N ALA A 99 3.51 3.43 -10.43
CA ALA A 99 4.94 3.69 -10.53
C ALA A 99 5.42 4.59 -9.39
N VAL A 100 4.70 5.67 -9.09
CA VAL A 100 5.06 6.59 -8.00
C VAL A 100 5.09 5.84 -6.67
N GLN A 101 4.09 5.03 -6.40
CA GLN A 101 4.05 4.24 -5.15
C GLN A 101 5.24 3.29 -5.08
N TYR A 102 5.51 2.56 -6.15
CA TYR A 102 6.58 1.57 -6.17
C TYR A 102 7.96 2.23 -5.98
N PHE A 103 8.23 3.31 -6.70
CA PHE A 103 9.52 4.01 -6.58
C PHE A 103 9.65 4.74 -5.24
N THR A 104 8.55 5.18 -4.63
CA THR A 104 8.58 5.69 -3.27
C THR A 104 9.06 4.62 -2.30
N ALA A 105 8.51 3.42 -2.41
CA ALA A 105 8.89 2.29 -1.56
C ALA A 105 10.35 1.88 -1.82
N LEU A 106 10.75 1.82 -3.08
CA LEU A 106 12.11 1.42 -3.45
C LEU A 106 13.15 2.42 -2.94
N GLN A 107 12.85 3.72 -2.98
CA GLN A 107 13.75 4.75 -2.49
C GLN A 107 13.92 4.72 -0.97
N ALA A 108 12.93 4.22 -0.24
CA ALA A 108 13.00 4.14 1.22
C ALA A 108 14.07 3.16 1.74
N GLU A 109 14.61 2.30 0.88
CA GLU A 109 15.72 1.38 1.13
C GLU A 109 15.48 0.27 2.17
N ASP A 110 14.66 0.52 3.19
CA ASP A 110 14.42 -0.44 4.28
C ASP A 110 13.16 -1.29 4.09
N ILE A 111 12.45 -1.12 2.99
CA ILE A 111 11.21 -1.85 2.75
C ILE A 111 11.54 -3.25 2.27
N ASP A 112 10.96 -4.26 2.93
CA ASP A 112 11.19 -5.66 2.59
C ASP A 112 10.30 -6.13 1.44
N TYR A 113 9.03 -5.71 1.43
CA TYR A 113 8.05 -6.13 0.42
C TYR A 113 7.10 -5.00 0.04
N PHE A 114 6.69 -4.98 -1.22
CA PHE A 114 5.62 -4.14 -1.70
C PHE A 114 4.36 -4.99 -1.82
N ILE A 115 3.26 -4.56 -1.20
CA ILE A 115 2.02 -5.33 -1.13
C ILE A 115 0.95 -4.66 -1.99
N THR A 116 0.38 -5.42 -2.91
CA THR A 116 -0.68 -4.94 -3.80
C THR A 116 -1.74 -6.02 -4.02
N SER A 117 -2.98 -5.60 -4.17
CA SER A 117 -4.06 -6.51 -4.58
C SER A 117 -4.04 -6.77 -6.09
N ASN A 118 -3.24 -6.03 -6.84
CA ASN A 118 -3.24 -5.99 -8.30
C ASN A 118 -1.85 -6.30 -8.86
N ILE A 119 -1.36 -7.49 -8.55
CA ILE A 119 0.03 -7.86 -8.84
C ILE A 119 0.40 -7.76 -10.32
N LYS A 120 -0.60 -7.89 -11.22
CA LYS A 120 -0.38 -7.78 -12.66
C LYS A 120 0.19 -6.42 -13.08
N ASP A 121 -0.20 -5.37 -12.37
CA ASP A 121 0.23 -4.00 -12.69
C ASP A 121 1.68 -3.75 -12.32
N PHE A 122 2.30 -4.68 -11.59
CA PHE A 122 3.66 -4.54 -11.08
C PHE A 122 4.64 -5.53 -11.71
N LYS A 123 4.31 -6.10 -12.87
CA LYS A 123 5.20 -7.04 -13.57
C LYS A 123 6.53 -6.42 -13.97
N LYS A 124 6.56 -5.10 -14.14
CA LYS A 124 7.76 -4.36 -14.54
C LYS A 124 8.53 -3.82 -13.34
N ALA A 125 8.19 -4.29 -12.13
CA ALA A 125 8.87 -3.90 -10.91
C ALA A 125 10.28 -4.48 -10.86
N SER A 126 11.16 -3.80 -10.12
CA SER A 126 12.52 -4.25 -9.88
C SER A 126 12.54 -5.51 -9.02
N SER A 127 13.47 -6.44 -9.30
CA SER A 127 13.67 -7.63 -8.48
C SER A 127 14.22 -7.31 -7.08
N SER A 128 14.74 -6.09 -6.87
CA SER A 128 15.30 -5.69 -5.58
C SER A 128 14.23 -5.41 -4.53
N LEU A 129 12.98 -5.19 -4.94
CA LEU A 129 11.86 -5.03 -4.02
C LEU A 129 10.74 -5.97 -4.47
N PRO A 130 10.62 -7.16 -3.83
CA PRO A 130 9.61 -8.13 -4.19
C PRO A 130 8.18 -7.62 -3.99
N VAL A 131 7.29 -8.01 -4.90
CA VAL A 131 5.88 -7.61 -4.87
C VAL A 131 5.04 -8.84 -4.52
N PHE A 132 4.24 -8.73 -3.48
CA PHE A 132 3.34 -9.80 -3.01
C PHE A 132 1.91 -9.31 -2.95
N THR A 133 0.96 -10.24 -3.10
CA THR A 133 -0.42 -9.98 -2.69
C THR A 133 -0.51 -10.10 -1.16
N PRO A 134 -1.59 -9.60 -0.54
CA PRO A 134 -1.79 -9.81 0.90
C PRO A 134 -1.68 -11.28 1.31
N LYS A 135 -2.28 -12.18 0.53
CA LYS A 135 -2.22 -13.62 0.82
C LYS A 135 -0.79 -14.14 0.75
N GLN A 136 -0.05 -13.78 -0.29
CA GLN A 136 1.35 -14.21 -0.45
C GLN A 136 2.23 -13.71 0.70
N PHE A 137 2.01 -12.46 1.14
CA PHE A 137 2.74 -11.94 2.29
C PHE A 137 2.43 -12.73 3.56
N MET A 138 1.16 -13.01 3.82
CA MET A 138 0.79 -13.76 5.02
C MET A 138 1.36 -15.17 5.01
N GLU A 139 1.41 -15.81 3.84
CA GLU A 139 2.06 -17.12 3.70
C GLU A 139 3.55 -17.03 4.03
N GLN A 140 4.22 -15.99 3.55
CA GLN A 140 5.64 -15.75 3.85
C GLN A 140 5.86 -15.45 5.33
N TYR A 141 4.99 -14.67 5.93
CA TYR A 141 5.07 -14.29 7.35
C TYR A 141 4.92 -15.50 8.27
N ASN A 142 4.04 -16.43 7.91
CA ASN A 142 3.72 -17.60 8.73
C ASN A 142 4.69 -18.79 8.56
N LYS A 143 5.72 -18.64 7.74
CA LYS A 143 6.72 -19.70 7.55
C LYS A 143 7.66 -19.87 8.75
#